data_6337a23f1cacb5acae925847ae4be9df
#
_entry.id   6337a23f1cacb5acae925847ae4be9df
#
_cell.length_a   1.000
_cell.length_b   1.000
_cell.length_c   1.000
_cell.angle_alpha   90.00
_cell.angle_beta   90.00
_cell.angle_gamma   90.00
#
_symmetry.space_group_name_H-M   'P 1'
#
loop_
_entity.id
_entity.type
_entity.pdbx_description
1 polymer ?
#
loop_
_entity_poly.entity_id
_entity_poly.type
_entity_poly.pdbx_seq_one_letter_code
_entity_poly.pdbx_strand_id
1 'polypeptide(L)'
;IVTPATIYADLRTTFGKDYEPENYNGFTGLRTVRTAVTTSQNIPFLKIMAELTPQKSIEYMEKMGISSLVKASDNSKNNDENLSLAIGGMTYGVSPLEMAAAYATVANNGNYIEPTFYTKVEDSDGKLVLEPKQKTEKVCSAETAYIIKSLMQSVVNGADGYAGTAKYCAINGIDVAAKTGTTNSSKDR
;
A
#
# COMPACT_ATOMS: atom_id res chain seq x y z
N ILE A 1 -8.33 -11.32 12.61
CA ILE A 1 -6.90 -10.95 12.45
C ILE A 1 -6.37 -11.69 11.24
N VAL A 2 -5.82 -10.95 10.27
CA VAL A 2 -5.16 -11.51 9.09
C VAL A 2 -3.66 -11.61 9.36
N THR A 3 -3.06 -12.76 9.02
CA THR A 3 -1.62 -13.03 9.17
C THR A 3 -1.03 -13.41 7.82
N PRO A 4 0.30 -13.43 7.67
CA PRO A 4 0.96 -13.92 6.44
C PRO A 4 0.56 -15.36 6.06
N ALA A 5 0.20 -16.19 7.04
CA ALA A 5 -0.21 -17.59 6.84
C ALA A 5 -1.73 -17.77 6.64
N THR A 6 -2.54 -16.72 6.82
CA THR A 6 -3.98 -16.81 6.56
C THR A 6 -4.22 -17.17 5.10
N ILE A 7 -5.13 -18.12 4.87
CA ILE A 7 -5.41 -18.65 3.53
C ILE A 7 -6.70 -18.05 2.98
N TYR A 8 -6.63 -17.54 1.76
CA TYR A 8 -7.77 -17.11 0.96
C TYR A 8 -7.89 -17.92 -0.32
N ALA A 9 -9.14 -18.16 -0.74
CA ALA A 9 -9.41 -18.78 -2.03
C ALA A 9 -9.31 -17.74 -3.14
N ASP A 10 -8.30 -17.90 -3.99
CA ASP A 10 -8.10 -17.12 -5.22
C ASP A 10 -8.85 -17.81 -6.38
N LEU A 11 -10.15 -17.60 -6.41
CA LEU A 11 -11.09 -18.16 -7.38
C LEU A 11 -11.93 -17.05 -7.98
N ARG A 12 -12.54 -17.29 -9.16
CA ARG A 12 -13.52 -16.37 -9.73
C ARG A 12 -14.56 -16.02 -8.67
N THR A 13 -14.73 -14.76 -8.40
CA THR A 13 -15.59 -14.27 -7.30
C THR A 13 -16.30 -13.02 -7.77
N THR A 14 -17.63 -13.00 -7.64
CA THR A 14 -18.44 -11.79 -7.85
C THR A 14 -18.59 -11.05 -6.54
N PHE A 15 -18.20 -9.79 -6.50
CA PHE A 15 -18.38 -8.89 -5.37
C PHE A 15 -19.58 -7.96 -5.63
N GLY A 16 -20.50 -7.88 -4.65
CA GLY A 16 -21.73 -7.12 -4.84
C GLY A 16 -22.61 -7.70 -5.95
N LYS A 17 -23.11 -6.84 -6.85
CA LYS A 17 -24.02 -7.28 -7.93
C LYS A 17 -23.28 -7.75 -9.17
N ASP A 18 -22.25 -6.99 -9.63
CA ASP A 18 -21.67 -7.16 -10.96
C ASP A 18 -20.15 -6.95 -11.01
N TYR A 19 -19.45 -6.85 -9.86
CA TYR A 19 -18.01 -6.62 -9.84
C TYR A 19 -17.27 -7.96 -9.84
N GLU A 20 -16.70 -8.34 -10.98
CA GLU A 20 -15.93 -9.58 -11.21
C GLU A 20 -14.50 -9.26 -11.61
N PRO A 21 -13.63 -8.90 -10.66
CA PRO A 21 -12.23 -8.61 -10.95
C PRO A 21 -11.47 -9.88 -11.31
N GLU A 22 -10.43 -9.71 -12.12
CA GLU A 22 -9.52 -10.78 -12.52
C GLU A 22 -8.11 -10.55 -12.00
N ASN A 23 -7.32 -11.62 -11.95
CA ASN A 23 -5.87 -11.54 -11.77
C ASN A 23 -5.20 -11.50 -13.16
N TYR A 24 -4.00 -10.88 -13.22
CA TYR A 24 -3.26 -10.80 -14.50
C TYR A 24 -2.79 -12.19 -15.03
N ASN A 25 -2.69 -13.20 -14.16
CA ASN A 25 -2.22 -14.55 -14.45
C ASN A 25 -3.27 -15.63 -14.17
N GLY A 26 -4.55 -15.25 -14.07
CA GLY A 26 -5.65 -16.15 -13.77
C GLY A 26 -5.77 -16.52 -12.28
N PHE A 27 -6.68 -17.45 -11.99
CA PHE A 27 -7.00 -17.88 -10.63
C PHE A 27 -6.11 -19.05 -10.22
N THR A 28 -5.61 -19.01 -8.99
CA THR A 28 -4.53 -19.91 -8.53
C THR A 28 -4.93 -20.80 -7.35
N GLY A 29 -6.20 -20.80 -6.94
CA GLY A 29 -6.73 -21.64 -5.87
C GLY A 29 -6.45 -21.12 -4.47
N LEU A 30 -6.21 -22.00 -3.51
CA LEU A 30 -5.90 -21.58 -2.14
C LEU A 30 -4.52 -20.95 -2.05
N ARG A 31 -4.44 -19.75 -1.46
CA ARG A 31 -3.18 -18.99 -1.30
C ARG A 31 -3.07 -18.42 0.10
N THR A 32 -1.88 -18.49 0.67
CA THR A 32 -1.54 -17.70 1.85
C THR A 32 -1.50 -16.21 1.47
N VAL A 33 -1.73 -15.32 2.44
CA VAL A 33 -1.55 -13.88 2.22
C VAL A 33 -0.15 -13.57 1.71
N ARG A 34 0.89 -14.26 2.22
CA ARG A 34 2.26 -14.11 1.73
C ARG A 34 2.38 -14.44 0.25
N THR A 35 1.89 -15.61 -0.19
CA THR A 35 1.94 -15.98 -1.60
C THR A 35 1.14 -15.02 -2.47
N ALA A 36 -0.03 -14.59 -2.01
CA ALA A 36 -0.87 -13.63 -2.72
C ALA A 36 -0.18 -12.26 -2.91
N VAL A 37 0.54 -11.75 -1.90
CA VAL A 37 1.37 -10.53 -2.02
C VAL A 37 2.51 -10.75 -3.01
N THR A 38 3.24 -11.85 -2.85
CA THR A 38 4.40 -12.22 -3.66
C THR A 38 4.08 -12.25 -5.16
N THR A 39 2.93 -12.82 -5.51
CA THR A 39 2.47 -13.00 -6.89
C THR A 39 1.45 -11.96 -7.33
N SER A 40 1.18 -10.93 -6.50
CA SER A 40 0.28 -9.81 -6.80
C SER A 40 -1.14 -10.24 -7.21
N GLN A 41 -1.75 -11.17 -6.47
CA GLN A 41 -3.12 -11.64 -6.72
C GLN A 41 -4.14 -10.60 -6.22
N ASN A 42 -5.18 -10.33 -7.00
CA ASN A 42 -6.21 -9.35 -6.67
C ASN A 42 -7.28 -9.90 -5.71
N ILE A 43 -7.79 -11.10 -5.99
CA ILE A 43 -8.96 -11.65 -5.30
C ILE A 43 -8.77 -11.78 -3.78
N PRO A 44 -7.63 -12.29 -3.25
CA PRO A 44 -7.41 -12.35 -1.81
C PRO A 44 -7.48 -10.97 -1.15
N PHE A 45 -6.94 -9.92 -1.79
CA PHE A 45 -6.95 -8.56 -1.22
C PHE A 45 -8.32 -7.89 -1.27
N LEU A 46 -9.13 -8.18 -2.28
CA LEU A 46 -10.53 -7.75 -2.33
C LEU A 46 -11.35 -8.40 -1.23
N LYS A 47 -11.09 -9.67 -0.91
CA LYS A 47 -11.74 -10.36 0.23
C LYS A 47 -11.31 -9.75 1.58
N ILE A 48 -10.02 -9.49 1.75
CA ILE A 48 -9.49 -8.79 2.94
C ILE A 48 -10.12 -7.39 3.07
N MET A 49 -10.25 -6.64 1.96
CA MET A 49 -10.89 -5.32 1.97
C MET A 49 -12.37 -5.41 2.34
N ALA A 50 -13.09 -6.44 1.87
CA ALA A 50 -14.49 -6.65 2.24
C ALA A 50 -14.65 -6.94 3.76
N GLU A 51 -13.69 -7.64 4.37
CA GLU A 51 -13.65 -7.87 5.82
C GLU A 51 -13.25 -6.61 6.61
N LEU A 52 -12.26 -5.85 6.11
CA LEU A 52 -11.73 -4.65 6.76
C LEU A 52 -12.68 -3.46 6.64
N THR A 53 -13.35 -3.33 5.54
CA THR A 53 -14.11 -2.22 4.96
C THR A 53 -13.23 -1.13 4.31
N PRO A 54 -13.66 -0.55 3.15
CA PRO A 54 -12.95 0.54 2.50
C PRO A 54 -12.78 1.77 3.39
N GLN A 55 -13.78 2.12 4.19
CA GLN A 55 -13.73 3.25 5.13
C GLN A 55 -12.58 3.12 6.12
N LYS A 56 -12.40 1.90 6.67
CA LYS A 56 -11.29 1.64 7.60
C LYS A 56 -9.93 1.71 6.91
N SER A 57 -9.84 1.26 5.66
CA SER A 57 -8.63 1.39 4.85
C SER A 57 -8.28 2.87 4.62
N ILE A 58 -9.26 3.70 4.26
CA ILE A 58 -9.10 5.15 4.07
C ILE A 58 -8.54 5.81 5.34
N GLU A 59 -9.07 5.48 6.53
CA GLU A 59 -8.53 6.03 7.79
C GLU A 59 -7.02 5.75 7.97
N TYR A 60 -6.55 4.56 7.60
CA TYR A 60 -5.12 4.23 7.67
C TYR A 60 -4.30 4.95 6.59
N MET A 61 -4.84 5.07 5.38
CA MET A 61 -4.17 5.76 4.29
C MET A 61 -4.00 7.26 4.58
N GLU A 62 -5.05 7.91 5.15
CA GLU A 62 -4.97 9.31 5.60
C GLU A 62 -3.91 9.50 6.69
N LYS A 63 -3.80 8.58 7.65
CA LYS A 63 -2.75 8.60 8.67
C LYS A 63 -1.34 8.41 8.10
N MET A 64 -1.22 7.78 6.92
CA MET A 64 0.04 7.66 6.18
C MET A 64 0.33 8.86 5.28
N GLY A 65 -0.50 9.92 5.34
CA GLY A 65 -0.32 11.16 4.59
C GLY A 65 -0.92 11.18 3.19
N ILE A 66 -1.76 10.19 2.82
CA ILE A 66 -2.47 10.20 1.53
C ILE A 66 -3.68 11.10 1.66
N SER A 67 -3.68 12.23 0.95
CA SER A 67 -4.69 13.29 1.03
C SER A 67 -5.66 13.32 -0.14
N SER A 68 -5.39 12.58 -1.22
CA SER A 68 -6.16 12.60 -2.47
C SER A 68 -7.41 11.71 -2.46
N LEU A 69 -7.69 11.06 -1.33
CA LEU A 69 -8.85 10.15 -1.19
C LEU A 69 -10.17 10.90 -1.19
N VAL A 70 -11.13 10.39 -1.95
CA VAL A 70 -12.49 10.92 -2.04
C VAL A 70 -13.43 10.06 -1.20
N LYS A 71 -14.09 10.64 -0.20
CA LYS A 71 -15.08 9.95 0.62
C LYS A 71 -16.48 10.07 0.00
N ALA A 72 -17.37 9.17 0.35
CA ALA A 72 -18.76 9.22 -0.10
C ALA A 72 -19.49 10.49 0.38
N SER A 73 -19.06 11.08 1.50
CA SER A 73 -19.51 12.40 1.98
C SER A 73 -19.15 13.52 1.02
N ASP A 74 -18.02 13.43 0.31
CA ASP A 74 -17.50 14.47 -0.58
C ASP A 74 -18.10 14.31 -1.99
N ASN A 75 -18.23 13.07 -2.44
CA ASN A 75 -18.86 12.72 -3.71
C ASN A 75 -19.53 11.34 -3.63
N SER A 76 -20.87 11.33 -3.56
CA SER A 76 -21.63 10.08 -3.44
C SER A 76 -21.61 9.19 -4.67
N LYS A 77 -21.27 9.72 -5.86
CA LYS A 77 -21.26 8.98 -7.12
C LYS A 77 -19.89 8.44 -7.51
N ASN A 78 -18.84 9.20 -7.21
CA ASN A 78 -17.47 8.86 -7.56
C ASN A 78 -16.57 9.07 -6.35
N ASN A 79 -16.30 7.99 -5.62
CA ASN A 79 -15.52 8.01 -4.39
C ASN A 79 -14.69 6.73 -4.25
N ASP A 80 -13.78 6.72 -3.29
CA ASP A 80 -12.84 5.64 -3.05
C ASP A 80 -13.32 4.64 -1.97
N GLU A 81 -14.54 4.83 -1.43
CA GLU A 81 -15.16 3.90 -0.46
C GLU A 81 -15.71 2.64 -1.15
N ASN A 82 -14.88 1.97 -1.93
CA ASN A 82 -15.23 0.77 -2.67
C ASN A 82 -14.12 -0.27 -2.65
N LEU A 83 -14.42 -1.52 -3.02
CA LEU A 83 -13.47 -2.63 -2.93
C LEU A 83 -12.28 -2.48 -3.87
N SER A 84 -12.40 -1.77 -4.99
CA SER A 84 -11.30 -1.59 -5.95
C SER A 84 -10.12 -0.83 -5.34
N LEU A 85 -10.33 -0.09 -4.24
CA LEU A 85 -9.25 0.55 -3.47
C LEU A 85 -8.17 -0.46 -3.04
N ALA A 86 -8.54 -1.72 -2.74
CA ALA A 86 -7.59 -2.77 -2.37
C ALA A 86 -6.54 -3.07 -3.45
N ILE A 87 -6.84 -2.77 -4.69
CA ILE A 87 -5.98 -3.03 -5.85
C ILE A 87 -5.55 -1.74 -6.58
N GLY A 88 -5.70 -0.60 -5.90
CA GLY A 88 -5.24 0.70 -6.39
C GLY A 88 -6.26 1.50 -7.20
N GLY A 89 -7.53 1.08 -7.20
CA GLY A 89 -8.62 1.82 -7.85
C GLY A 89 -8.98 3.09 -7.07
N MET A 90 -8.32 4.20 -7.38
CA MET A 90 -8.53 5.51 -6.75
C MET A 90 -9.07 6.52 -7.76
N THR A 91 -9.90 7.45 -7.28
CA THR A 91 -10.51 8.51 -8.10
C THR A 91 -9.46 9.44 -8.70
N TYR A 92 -8.49 9.89 -7.90
CA TYR A 92 -7.44 10.83 -8.33
C TYR A 92 -6.04 10.23 -8.30
N GLY A 93 -5.88 8.99 -7.79
CA GLY A 93 -4.57 8.39 -7.59
C GLY A 93 -3.83 9.00 -6.39
N VAL A 94 -2.51 8.83 -6.36
CA VAL A 94 -1.64 9.28 -5.26
C VAL A 94 -0.38 9.90 -5.84
N SER A 95 0.12 10.96 -5.22
CA SER A 95 1.37 11.58 -5.66
C SER A 95 2.59 10.74 -5.28
N PRO A 96 3.72 10.84 -6.01
CA PRO A 96 4.97 10.16 -5.65
C PRO A 96 5.46 10.52 -4.24
N LEU A 97 5.24 11.76 -3.79
CA LEU A 97 5.62 12.21 -2.45
C LEU A 97 4.80 11.50 -1.36
N GLU A 98 3.47 11.44 -1.53
CA GLU A 98 2.58 10.75 -0.60
C GLU A 98 2.88 9.25 -0.55
N MET A 99 3.11 8.63 -1.72
CA MET A 99 3.49 7.22 -1.79
C MET A 99 4.81 6.96 -1.07
N ALA A 100 5.84 7.79 -1.28
CA ALA A 100 7.12 7.68 -0.60
C ALA A 100 6.96 7.82 0.92
N ALA A 101 6.15 8.76 1.40
CA ALA A 101 5.87 8.96 2.83
C ALA A 101 5.11 7.76 3.45
N ALA A 102 4.16 7.18 2.72
CA ALA A 102 3.44 5.99 3.16
C ALA A 102 4.37 4.77 3.29
N TYR A 103 5.27 4.54 2.32
CA TYR A 103 6.30 3.50 2.43
C TYR A 103 7.31 3.78 3.54
N ALA A 104 7.73 5.05 3.71
CA ALA A 104 8.60 5.46 4.80
C ALA A 104 7.96 5.19 6.17
N THR A 105 6.63 5.31 6.31
CA THR A 105 5.90 4.97 7.53
C THR A 105 6.11 3.50 7.91
N VAL A 106 6.01 2.59 6.95
CA VAL A 106 6.27 1.15 7.18
C VAL A 106 7.74 0.91 7.52
N ALA A 107 8.67 1.55 6.81
CA ALA A 107 10.11 1.46 7.09
C ALA A 107 10.46 1.98 8.49
N ASN A 108 9.77 3.03 8.95
CA ASN A 108 9.93 3.68 10.25
C ASN A 108 9.06 3.07 11.37
N ASN A 109 8.92 1.74 11.36
CA ASN A 109 8.21 0.97 12.39
C ASN A 109 6.78 1.46 12.67
N GLY A 110 6.07 1.89 11.62
CA GLY A 110 4.68 2.35 11.67
C GLY A 110 4.48 3.78 12.15
N ASN A 111 5.55 4.59 12.19
CA ASN A 111 5.45 6.01 12.51
C ASN A 111 5.54 6.84 11.24
N TYR A 112 4.47 7.54 10.92
CA TYR A 112 4.45 8.54 9.86
C TYR A 112 5.20 9.80 10.30
N ILE A 113 5.97 10.37 9.39
CA ILE A 113 6.61 11.68 9.54
C ILE A 113 6.26 12.47 8.27
N GLU A 114 5.69 13.66 8.46
CA GLU A 114 5.33 14.53 7.35
C GLU A 114 6.57 14.92 6.53
N PRO A 115 6.56 14.74 5.20
CA PRO A 115 7.68 15.13 4.35
C PRO A 115 7.96 16.63 4.43
N THR A 116 9.24 16.99 4.43
CA THR A 116 9.69 18.38 4.34
C THR A 116 10.81 18.52 3.33
N PHE A 117 10.92 19.70 2.71
CA PHE A 117 11.96 20.01 1.72
C PHE A 117 13.12 20.80 2.29
N TYR A 118 13.05 21.17 3.58
CA TYR A 118 14.09 21.92 4.27
C TYR A 118 14.14 21.51 5.74
N THR A 119 15.30 21.59 6.34
CA THR A 119 15.51 21.33 7.77
C THR A 119 15.50 22.62 8.58
N LYS A 120 16.01 23.70 8.01
CA LYS A 120 16.01 25.07 8.55
C LYS A 120 16.20 26.08 7.43
N VAL A 121 15.78 27.31 7.66
CA VAL A 121 16.08 28.48 6.84
C VAL A 121 16.76 29.51 7.74
N GLU A 122 17.92 29.96 7.33
CA GLU A 122 18.71 31.01 8.05
C GLU A 122 18.85 32.23 7.13
N ASP A 123 18.95 33.41 7.75
CA ASP A 123 19.30 34.67 7.04
C ASP A 123 20.79 34.75 6.75
N SER A 124 21.23 35.88 6.13
CA SER A 124 22.64 36.13 5.80
C SER A 124 23.57 36.19 7.03
N ASP A 125 23.02 36.45 8.20
CA ASP A 125 23.75 36.56 9.44
C ASP A 125 23.75 35.25 10.24
N GLY A 126 23.18 34.17 9.67
CA GLY A 126 23.07 32.84 10.28
C GLY A 126 21.97 32.74 11.35
N LYS A 127 21.07 33.71 11.43
CA LYS A 127 19.93 33.65 12.33
C LYS A 127 18.83 32.79 11.77
N LEU A 128 18.29 31.87 12.60
CA LEU A 128 17.17 31.02 12.26
C LEU A 128 15.91 31.86 11.93
N VAL A 129 15.41 31.73 10.70
CA VAL A 129 14.20 32.38 10.19
C VAL A 129 13.00 31.45 10.24
N LEU A 130 13.21 30.17 9.84
CA LEU A 130 12.16 29.17 9.76
C LEU A 130 12.70 27.78 10.03
N GLU A 131 11.96 27.01 10.82
CA GLU A 131 12.18 25.59 11.06
C GLU A 131 10.84 24.84 10.91
N PRO A 132 10.78 23.72 10.14
CA PRO A 132 9.53 23.01 9.94
C PRO A 132 9.12 22.30 11.24
N LYS A 133 7.84 22.43 11.59
CA LYS A 133 7.22 21.62 12.65
C LYS A 133 6.60 20.39 11.99
N GLN A 134 7.40 19.33 11.81
CA GLN A 134 6.92 18.11 11.18
C GLN A 134 5.85 17.45 12.04
N LYS A 135 4.71 17.12 11.39
CA LYS A 135 3.69 16.27 12.00
C LYS A 135 4.20 14.84 12.04
N THR A 136 4.03 14.19 13.18
CA THR A 136 4.29 12.74 13.34
C THR A 136 3.03 12.05 13.85
N GLU A 137 2.79 10.83 13.36
CA GLU A 137 1.63 10.04 13.78
C GLU A 137 1.98 8.56 13.85
N LYS A 138 1.51 7.88 14.90
CA LYS A 138 1.58 6.43 15.02
C LYS A 138 0.45 5.80 14.23
N VAL A 139 0.77 5.18 13.09
CA VAL A 139 -0.19 4.54 12.19
C VAL A 139 -0.46 3.09 12.58
N CYS A 140 0.59 2.32 12.87
CA CYS A 140 0.47 0.94 13.31
C CYS A 140 1.58 0.56 14.28
N SER A 141 1.51 -0.64 14.87
CA SER A 141 2.56 -1.12 15.76
C SER A 141 3.84 -1.49 14.97
N ALA A 142 4.98 -1.54 15.66
CA ALA A 142 6.25 -1.94 15.07
C ALA A 142 6.21 -3.37 14.53
N GLU A 143 5.49 -4.26 15.23
CA GLU A 143 5.29 -5.65 14.82
C GLU A 143 4.50 -5.74 13.51
N THR A 144 3.43 -4.93 13.38
CA THR A 144 2.64 -4.84 12.13
C THR A 144 3.51 -4.32 10.99
N ALA A 145 4.28 -3.26 11.20
CA ALA A 145 5.20 -2.71 10.21
C ALA A 145 6.27 -3.74 9.80
N TYR A 146 6.81 -4.50 10.75
CA TYR A 146 7.75 -5.60 10.47
C TYR A 146 7.12 -6.68 9.59
N ILE A 147 5.90 -7.11 9.91
CA ILE A 147 5.17 -8.11 9.10
C ILE A 147 4.93 -7.59 7.68
N ILE A 148 4.53 -6.35 7.52
CA ILE A 148 4.33 -5.73 6.20
C ILE A 148 5.66 -5.69 5.43
N LYS A 149 6.76 -5.25 6.04
CA LYS A 149 8.10 -5.29 5.43
C LYS A 149 8.47 -6.70 4.96
N SER A 150 8.26 -7.71 5.82
CA SER A 150 8.53 -9.12 5.48
C SER A 150 7.68 -9.61 4.30
N LEU A 151 6.42 -9.22 4.22
CA LEU A 151 5.56 -9.52 3.07
C LEU A 151 6.08 -8.85 1.80
N MET A 152 6.51 -7.59 1.87
CA MET A 152 7.05 -6.85 0.73
C MET A 152 8.42 -7.37 0.29
N GLN A 153 9.26 -7.88 1.20
CA GLN A 153 10.50 -8.58 0.86
C GLN A 153 10.23 -9.86 0.04
N SER A 154 9.14 -10.57 0.31
CA SER A 154 8.77 -11.75 -0.50
C SER A 154 8.37 -11.39 -1.94
N VAL A 155 7.96 -10.14 -2.21
CA VAL A 155 7.72 -9.65 -3.59
C VAL A 155 9.02 -9.54 -4.40
N VAL A 156 10.15 -9.36 -3.74
CA VAL A 156 11.49 -9.34 -4.35
C VAL A 156 12.11 -10.73 -4.35
N ASN A 157 12.13 -11.40 -3.20
CA ASN A 157 12.88 -12.64 -2.99
C ASN A 157 12.11 -13.91 -3.40
N GLY A 158 10.79 -13.80 -3.59
CA GLY A 158 9.90 -14.95 -3.74
C GLY A 158 9.48 -15.53 -2.38
N ALA A 159 8.48 -16.39 -2.39
CA ALA A 159 8.02 -17.16 -1.24
C ALA A 159 7.24 -18.41 -1.68
N ASP A 160 7.24 -19.44 -0.84
CA ASP A 160 6.45 -20.67 -1.02
C ASP A 160 6.66 -21.34 -2.41
N GLY A 161 7.87 -21.24 -2.98
CA GLY A 161 8.19 -21.76 -4.31
C GLY A 161 7.77 -20.86 -5.48
N TYR A 162 7.21 -19.68 -5.21
CA TYR A 162 6.80 -18.70 -6.22
C TYR A 162 7.83 -17.56 -6.34
N ALA A 163 8.17 -17.20 -7.58
CA ALA A 163 8.99 -16.02 -7.84
C ALA A 163 8.22 -14.74 -7.52
N GLY A 164 8.91 -13.77 -6.91
CA GLY A 164 8.35 -12.44 -6.66
C GLY A 164 8.18 -11.62 -7.94
N THR A 165 7.12 -10.81 -7.98
CA THR A 165 6.86 -9.92 -9.14
C THR A 165 7.89 -8.81 -9.28
N ALA A 166 8.63 -8.45 -8.22
CA ALA A 166 9.71 -7.46 -8.22
C ALA A 166 11.11 -8.09 -8.12
N LYS A 167 11.30 -9.33 -8.55
CA LYS A 167 12.59 -10.05 -8.45
C LYS A 167 13.79 -9.32 -9.06
N TYR A 168 13.55 -8.50 -10.06
CA TYR A 168 14.60 -7.69 -10.71
C TYR A 168 15.04 -6.46 -9.90
N CYS A 169 14.35 -6.14 -8.80
CA CYS A 169 14.73 -5.08 -7.87
C CYS A 169 15.71 -5.58 -6.79
N ALA A 170 16.08 -6.86 -6.80
CA ALA A 170 17.02 -7.42 -5.83
C ALA A 170 18.40 -6.75 -5.96
N ILE A 171 18.98 -6.36 -4.81
CA ILE A 171 20.32 -5.78 -4.71
C ILE A 171 21.15 -6.70 -3.83
N ASN A 172 22.30 -7.13 -4.33
CA ASN A 172 23.15 -8.05 -3.59
C ASN A 172 23.60 -7.45 -2.24
N GLY A 173 23.38 -8.17 -1.16
CA GLY A 173 23.74 -7.75 0.21
C GLY A 173 22.82 -6.71 0.83
N ILE A 174 21.70 -6.37 0.19
CA ILE A 174 20.72 -5.40 0.71
C ILE A 174 19.32 -6.01 0.73
N ASP A 175 18.64 -5.90 1.86
CA ASP A 175 17.24 -6.27 1.99
C ASP A 175 16.33 -5.25 1.31
N VAL A 176 15.74 -5.63 0.19
CA VAL A 176 14.81 -4.80 -0.57
C VAL A 176 13.38 -5.26 -0.30
N ALA A 177 12.51 -4.33 0.05
CA ALA A 177 11.07 -4.53 0.18
C ALA A 177 10.35 -3.65 -0.86
N ALA A 178 9.53 -4.25 -1.72
CA ALA A 178 8.86 -3.56 -2.81
C ALA A 178 7.47 -4.13 -3.08
N LYS A 179 6.68 -3.40 -3.87
CA LYS A 179 5.43 -3.88 -4.45
C LYS A 179 5.28 -3.31 -5.85
N THR A 180 5.05 -4.17 -6.83
CA THR A 180 4.75 -3.77 -8.20
C THR A 180 3.34 -3.20 -8.31
N GLY A 181 3.13 -2.26 -9.23
CA GLY A 181 1.84 -1.73 -9.60
C GLY A 181 1.63 -1.74 -11.11
N THR A 182 0.41 -1.49 -11.55
CA THR A 182 0.05 -1.32 -12.96
C THR A 182 -1.03 -0.25 -13.02
N THR A 183 -0.85 0.77 -13.84
CA THR A 183 -1.85 1.80 -14.08
C THR A 183 -2.79 1.41 -15.21
N ASN A 184 -4.00 2.00 -15.24
CA ASN A 184 -5.03 1.68 -16.23
C ASN A 184 -4.58 1.85 -17.69
N SER A 185 -3.62 2.72 -17.95
CA SER A 185 -3.10 2.98 -19.28
C SER A 185 -1.70 2.42 -19.51
N SER A 186 -1.13 1.67 -18.56
CA SER A 186 0.25 1.17 -18.57
C SER A 186 1.29 2.25 -18.92
N LYS A 187 0.99 3.52 -18.61
CA LYS A 187 1.83 4.68 -18.97
C LYS A 187 2.90 4.99 -17.93
N ASP A 188 2.66 4.58 -16.69
CA ASP A 188 3.60 4.77 -15.58
C ASP A 188 4.40 3.47 -15.42
N ARG A 189 5.58 3.46 -15.97
CA ARG A 189 6.55 2.36 -15.86
C ARG A 189 7.82 2.82 -15.16
#